data_f42b936358dd3f1f398bf372d46f8609
#
_entry.id   f42b936358dd3f1f398bf372d46f8609
#
_cell.length_a   1.000
_cell.length_b   1.000
_cell.length_c   1.000
_cell.angle_alpha   90.00
_cell.angle_beta   90.00
_cell.angle_gamma   90.00
#
_symmetry.space_group_name_H-M   'P 1'
#
loop_
_entity.id
_entity.type
_entity.pdbx_description
1 polymer ?
#
loop_
_entity_poly.entity_id
_entity_poly.type
_entity_poly.pdbx_seq_one_letter_code
_entity_poly.pdbx_strand_id
1 'polypeptide(L)'
;PEAPPWHGDRLHHLLEGRRSAELTTPRISPPVMNALLGWALRFIEDLAADITAAIREDQRLADRTRPGQGRAGRYRREIGDAANDLHGLIRAFSRLNIPLPGRRSATTGEMDYHYGFLARLMDADVRSLQTPASQAVLRGCGLPIREGAPLLLVPSGLIDGQRWRDDPIDESETRPLARHLMA
;
A
#
# COMPACT_ATOMS: atom_id res chain seq x y z
N PRO A 1 13.40 38.30 -8.54
CA PRO A 1 12.75 37.42 -7.61
C PRO A 1 11.61 38.19 -6.95
N GLU A 2 10.39 37.77 -7.17
CA GLU A 2 9.22 38.36 -6.53
C GLU A 2 9.27 38.14 -5.01
N ALA A 3 8.95 39.20 -4.26
CA ALA A 3 8.89 39.13 -2.80
C ALA A 3 7.75 38.18 -2.38
N PRO A 4 7.92 37.36 -1.35
CA PRO A 4 6.90 36.44 -0.89
C PRO A 4 5.62 37.20 -0.45
N PRO A 5 4.43 36.59 -0.59
CA PRO A 5 3.14 37.25 -0.37
C PRO A 5 2.93 37.77 1.07
N TRP A 6 3.75 37.33 2.03
CA TRP A 6 3.73 37.77 3.43
C TRP A 6 4.76 38.86 3.74
N HIS A 7 5.38 39.50 2.74
CA HIS A 7 6.37 40.56 2.96
C HIS A 7 5.72 41.96 2.88
N GLY A 8 6.02 42.80 3.89
CA GLY A 8 5.60 44.18 3.94
C GLY A 8 4.08 44.39 4.08
N ASP A 9 3.55 45.46 3.46
CA ASP A 9 2.14 45.87 3.60
C ASP A 9 1.12 44.83 3.09
N ARG A 10 1.52 43.89 2.26
CA ARG A 10 0.66 42.78 1.82
C ARG A 10 0.19 41.90 2.98
N LEU A 11 0.98 41.76 4.03
CA LEU A 11 0.57 41.04 5.23
C LEU A 11 -0.59 41.75 5.93
N HIS A 12 -0.55 43.08 6.02
CA HIS A 12 -1.63 43.88 6.61
C HIS A 12 -2.94 43.74 5.82
N HIS A 13 -2.91 43.81 4.50
CA HIS A 13 -4.09 43.59 3.67
C HIS A 13 -4.68 42.16 3.80
N LEU A 14 -3.83 41.15 3.92
CA LEU A 14 -4.29 39.78 4.16
C LEU A 14 -4.91 39.60 5.56
N LEU A 15 -4.42 40.35 6.54
CA LEU A 15 -4.94 40.31 7.90
C LEU A 15 -6.19 41.20 8.11
N GLU A 16 -6.26 42.35 7.46
CA GLU A 16 -7.40 43.26 7.54
C GLU A 16 -8.65 42.69 6.87
N GLY A 17 -8.53 42.01 5.73
CA GLY A 17 -9.67 41.37 5.08
C GLY A 17 -10.29 40.21 5.89
N ARG A 18 -9.59 39.71 6.91
CA ARG A 18 -10.07 38.63 7.79
C ARG A 18 -10.66 39.08 9.14
N ARG A 19 -10.55 40.35 9.49
CA ARG A 19 -11.08 40.85 10.76
C ARG A 19 -12.62 40.87 10.85
N SER A 20 -13.33 40.77 9.73
CA SER A 20 -14.79 40.78 9.68
C SER A 20 -15.47 39.42 9.69
N ALA A 21 -14.73 38.34 9.45
CA ALA A 21 -15.22 36.97 9.62
C ALA A 21 -14.51 36.35 10.80
N GLU A 22 -14.98 36.69 12.00
CA GLU A 22 -14.59 35.96 13.20
C GLU A 22 -14.86 34.47 12.92
N LEU A 23 -13.80 33.69 12.86
CA LEU A 23 -13.91 32.24 12.67
C LEU A 23 -14.76 31.73 13.84
N THR A 24 -16.02 31.44 13.56
CA THR A 24 -16.96 30.86 14.54
C THR A 24 -16.55 29.45 14.96
N THR A 25 -15.51 28.88 14.31
CA THR A 25 -14.96 27.59 14.68
C THR A 25 -14.23 27.70 16.01
N PRO A 26 -14.68 27.02 17.06
CA PRO A 26 -14.03 27.05 18.35
C PRO A 26 -12.57 26.61 18.21
N ARG A 27 -11.68 27.35 18.85
CA ARG A 27 -10.25 26.99 18.88
C ARG A 27 -10.09 25.65 19.58
N ILE A 28 -9.32 24.77 18.98
CA ILE A 28 -8.94 23.49 19.62
C ILE A 28 -8.17 23.83 20.90
N SER A 29 -8.57 23.26 22.02
CA SER A 29 -7.88 23.49 23.30
C SER A 29 -6.42 23.02 23.25
N PRO A 30 -5.49 23.70 23.92
CA PRO A 30 -4.08 23.32 23.91
C PRO A 30 -3.81 21.86 24.29
N PRO A 31 -4.48 21.25 25.28
CA PRO A 31 -4.27 19.83 25.59
C PRO A 31 -4.62 18.90 24.42
N VAL A 32 -5.72 19.19 23.72
CA VAL A 32 -6.13 18.39 22.55
C VAL A 32 -5.16 18.61 21.40
N MET A 33 -4.74 19.86 21.16
CA MET A 33 -3.75 20.16 20.12
C MET A 33 -2.42 19.48 20.40
N ASN A 34 -1.93 19.49 21.62
CA ASN A 34 -0.68 18.82 22.00
C ASN A 34 -0.77 17.30 21.80
N ALA A 35 -1.90 16.69 22.13
CA ALA A 35 -2.12 15.28 21.88
C ALA A 35 -2.11 14.96 20.37
N LEU A 36 -2.79 15.77 19.56
CA LEU A 36 -2.82 15.60 18.10
C LEU A 36 -1.43 15.77 17.48
N LEU A 37 -0.67 16.78 17.90
CA LEU A 37 0.70 17.00 17.45
C LEU A 37 1.62 15.85 17.85
N GLY A 38 1.49 15.36 19.09
CA GLY A 38 2.25 14.20 19.56
C GLY A 38 1.98 12.95 18.70
N TRP A 39 0.74 12.69 18.35
CA TRP A 39 0.37 11.60 17.44
C TRP A 39 0.86 11.83 16.02
N ALA A 40 0.77 13.05 15.51
CA ALA A 40 1.28 13.37 14.16
C ALA A 40 2.79 13.16 14.06
N LEU A 41 3.55 13.57 15.06
CA LEU A 41 5.00 13.33 15.12
C LEU A 41 5.33 11.84 15.16
N ARG A 42 4.68 11.07 16.05
CA ARG A 42 4.83 9.61 16.08
C ARG A 42 4.50 8.95 14.75
N PHE A 43 3.45 9.42 14.08
CA PHE A 43 3.07 8.88 12.77
C PHE A 43 4.21 9.09 11.75
N ILE A 44 4.85 10.26 11.77
CA ILE A 44 5.97 10.57 10.88
C ILE A 44 7.23 9.80 11.28
N GLU A 45 7.58 9.80 12.55
CA GLU A 45 8.83 9.21 13.03
C GLU A 45 8.81 7.68 13.02
N ASP A 46 7.72 7.08 13.49
CA ASP A 46 7.64 5.64 13.73
C ASP A 46 7.04 4.86 12.55
N LEU A 47 6.07 5.44 11.80
CA LEU A 47 5.29 4.71 10.82
C LEU A 47 5.58 5.09 9.37
N ALA A 48 6.12 6.29 9.10
CA ALA A 48 6.32 6.78 7.74
C ALA A 48 7.26 5.88 6.90
N ALA A 49 8.23 5.23 7.53
CA ALA A 49 9.16 4.33 6.84
C ALA A 49 8.42 3.13 6.23
N ASP A 50 7.56 2.46 7.01
CA ASP A 50 6.77 1.32 6.57
C ASP A 50 5.77 1.72 5.49
N ILE A 51 5.06 2.83 5.70
CA ILE A 51 4.08 3.36 4.73
C ILE A 51 4.76 3.74 3.41
N THR A 52 5.92 4.40 3.47
CA THR A 52 6.68 4.77 2.28
C THR A 52 7.19 3.54 1.53
N ALA A 53 7.64 2.51 2.25
CA ALA A 53 8.06 1.25 1.65
C ALA A 53 6.88 0.57 0.93
N ALA A 54 5.71 0.54 1.55
CA ALA A 54 4.50 -0.03 0.96
C ALA A 54 4.07 0.72 -0.31
N ILE A 55 4.08 2.06 -0.28
CA ILE A 55 3.75 2.90 -1.45
C ILE A 55 4.73 2.63 -2.61
N ARG A 56 6.02 2.54 -2.32
CA ARG A 56 7.03 2.23 -3.34
C ARG A 56 6.84 0.85 -3.94
N GLU A 57 6.49 -0.14 -3.13
CA GLU A 57 6.23 -1.50 -3.61
C GLU A 57 4.97 -1.54 -4.47
N ASP A 58 3.88 -0.87 -4.07
CA ASP A 58 2.66 -0.73 -4.87
C ASP A 58 2.95 -0.07 -6.23
N GLN A 59 3.71 1.04 -6.24
CA GLN A 59 4.14 1.71 -7.45
C GLN A 59 4.96 0.77 -8.36
N ARG A 60 5.91 0.03 -7.77
CA ARG A 60 6.73 -0.95 -8.49
C ARG A 60 5.87 -2.03 -9.16
N LEU A 61 4.85 -2.52 -8.46
CA LEU A 61 3.90 -3.50 -9.00
C LEU A 61 3.00 -2.91 -10.07
N ALA A 62 2.57 -1.65 -9.91
CA ALA A 62 1.75 -0.95 -10.90
C ALA A 62 2.53 -0.69 -12.20
N ASP A 63 3.81 -0.35 -12.12
CA ASP A 63 4.67 -0.12 -13.29
C ASP A 63 4.90 -1.40 -14.12
N ARG A 64 4.90 -2.58 -13.49
CA ARG A 64 4.94 -3.87 -14.19
C ARG A 64 3.68 -4.16 -15.01
N THR A 65 2.56 -3.56 -14.64
CA THR A 65 1.25 -3.80 -15.27
C THR A 65 0.99 -2.89 -16.47
N ARG A 66 1.79 -1.82 -16.70
CA ARG A 66 1.58 -0.88 -17.80
C ARG A 66 1.94 -1.50 -19.14
N PRO A 67 0.96 -1.70 -20.06
CA PRO A 67 1.25 -2.16 -21.41
C PRO A 67 2.03 -1.06 -22.13
N GLY A 68 3.24 -1.38 -22.62
CA GLY A 68 4.02 -0.50 -23.49
C GLY A 68 5.33 0.03 -22.95
N GLN A 69 5.63 -0.05 -21.66
CA GLN A 69 6.95 0.32 -21.12
C GLN A 69 7.85 -0.91 -20.92
N GLY A 70 8.29 -1.49 -22.01
CA GLY A 70 9.45 -2.31 -22.11
C GLY A 70 9.40 -3.64 -21.35
N ARG A 71 9.54 -4.65 -22.08
CA ARG A 71 9.82 -6.07 -21.86
C ARG A 71 8.73 -7.03 -22.35
N ALA A 72 7.65 -6.56 -22.98
CA ALA A 72 6.68 -7.44 -23.65
C ALA A 72 7.29 -8.35 -24.75
N GLY A 73 8.59 -8.21 -25.04
CA GLY A 73 9.32 -9.02 -26.03
C GLY A 73 10.29 -10.04 -25.48
N ARG A 74 10.54 -10.11 -24.17
CA ARG A 74 11.69 -10.91 -23.70
C ARG A 74 11.39 -12.12 -22.81
N TYR A 75 10.21 -12.24 -22.22
CA TYR A 75 9.90 -13.41 -21.40
C TYR A 75 8.46 -13.88 -21.58
N ARG A 76 8.21 -14.57 -22.68
CA ARG A 76 7.24 -15.66 -22.65
C ARG A 76 7.94 -16.76 -21.83
N ARG A 77 7.92 -16.63 -20.49
CA ARG A 77 8.36 -17.71 -19.61
C ARG A 77 7.55 -18.93 -19.98
N GLU A 78 8.22 -20.02 -20.27
CA GLU A 78 7.57 -21.30 -20.52
C GLU A 78 6.72 -21.66 -19.29
N ILE A 79 5.59 -22.31 -19.52
CA ILE A 79 4.59 -22.62 -18.46
C ILE A 79 5.23 -23.37 -17.28
N GLY A 80 6.32 -24.14 -17.53
CA GLY A 80 7.08 -24.85 -16.50
C GLY A 80 7.83 -23.95 -15.51
N ASP A 81 8.34 -22.81 -15.96
CA ASP A 81 9.09 -21.89 -15.11
C ASP A 81 8.17 -21.12 -14.16
N ALA A 82 6.93 -20.85 -14.58
CA ALA A 82 5.95 -20.19 -13.75
C ALA A 82 5.59 -21.01 -12.49
N ALA A 83 5.52 -22.33 -12.58
CA ALA A 83 5.23 -23.18 -11.42
C ALA A 83 6.38 -23.19 -10.40
N ASN A 84 7.64 -23.17 -10.87
CA ASN A 84 8.82 -23.10 -10.00
C ASN A 84 8.88 -21.76 -9.26
N ASP A 85 8.63 -20.65 -9.95
CA ASP A 85 8.59 -19.32 -9.36
C ASP A 85 7.42 -19.20 -8.36
N LEU A 86 6.28 -19.85 -8.62
CA LEU A 86 5.14 -19.91 -7.73
C LEU A 86 5.48 -20.60 -6.41
N HIS A 87 6.25 -21.68 -6.42
CA HIS A 87 6.75 -22.29 -5.18
C HIS A 87 7.65 -21.33 -4.40
N GLY A 88 8.48 -20.55 -5.08
CA GLY A 88 9.30 -19.51 -4.46
C GLY A 88 8.44 -18.45 -3.78
N LEU A 89 7.39 -17.98 -4.45
CA LEU A 89 6.44 -17.01 -3.93
C LEU A 89 5.68 -17.56 -2.72
N ILE A 90 5.16 -18.79 -2.81
CA ILE A 90 4.45 -19.45 -1.69
C ILE A 90 5.36 -19.58 -0.47
N ARG A 91 6.64 -19.94 -0.66
CA ARG A 91 7.62 -19.97 0.45
C ARG A 91 7.81 -18.58 1.08
N ALA A 92 7.77 -17.49 0.29
CA ALA A 92 7.85 -16.14 0.82
C ALA A 92 6.61 -15.80 1.69
N PHE A 93 5.40 -16.10 1.22
CA PHE A 93 4.18 -15.94 2.01
C PHE A 93 4.22 -16.76 3.30
N SER A 94 4.63 -18.04 3.22
CA SER A 94 4.75 -18.90 4.38
C SER A 94 5.77 -18.39 5.40
N ARG A 95 6.96 -17.96 4.93
CA ARG A 95 8.01 -17.42 5.82
C ARG A 95 7.59 -16.15 6.56
N LEU A 96 6.82 -15.30 5.89
CA LEU A 96 6.31 -14.05 6.46
C LEU A 96 5.01 -14.25 7.24
N ASN A 97 4.48 -15.47 7.27
CA ASN A 97 3.17 -15.79 7.86
C ASN A 97 2.02 -14.93 7.29
N ILE A 98 2.07 -14.67 5.99
CA ILE A 98 1.06 -13.87 5.27
C ILE A 98 0.10 -14.82 4.54
N PRO A 99 -1.23 -14.63 4.63
CA PRO A 99 -2.18 -15.42 3.86
C PRO A 99 -2.06 -15.14 2.36
N LEU A 100 -2.45 -16.11 1.52
CA LEU A 100 -2.49 -15.90 0.08
C LEU A 100 -3.56 -14.86 -0.29
N PRO A 101 -3.25 -14.00 -1.28
CA PRO A 101 -4.19 -13.00 -1.74
C PRO A 101 -5.41 -13.64 -2.38
N GLY A 102 -6.58 -13.22 -1.96
CA GLY A 102 -7.87 -13.69 -2.43
C GLY A 102 -8.74 -12.55 -2.97
N ARG A 103 -9.66 -12.92 -3.84
CA ARG A 103 -10.68 -12.03 -4.37
C ARG A 103 -12.02 -12.76 -4.44
N ARG A 104 -13.09 -12.09 -4.02
CA ARG A 104 -14.43 -12.63 -4.21
C ARG A 104 -14.83 -12.54 -5.67
N SER A 105 -15.36 -13.65 -6.16
CA SER A 105 -15.99 -13.68 -7.49
C SER A 105 -17.23 -12.77 -7.49
N ALA A 106 -17.29 -11.85 -8.43
CA ALA A 106 -18.46 -10.97 -8.59
C ALA A 106 -19.73 -11.75 -8.96
N THR A 107 -19.58 -12.94 -9.55
CA THR A 107 -20.70 -13.76 -10.03
C THR A 107 -21.19 -14.77 -8.99
N THR A 108 -20.26 -15.45 -8.29
CA THR A 108 -20.62 -16.53 -7.37
C THR A 108 -20.49 -16.11 -5.90
N GLY A 109 -19.82 -15.00 -5.60
CA GLY A 109 -19.48 -14.58 -4.25
C GLY A 109 -18.42 -15.45 -3.56
N GLU A 110 -17.96 -16.51 -4.21
CA GLU A 110 -16.95 -17.41 -3.66
C GLU A 110 -15.57 -16.75 -3.64
N MET A 111 -14.76 -17.16 -2.66
CA MET A 111 -13.38 -16.72 -2.54
C MET A 111 -12.49 -17.53 -3.48
N ASP A 112 -11.77 -16.84 -4.36
CA ASP A 112 -10.75 -17.43 -5.23
C ASP A 112 -9.43 -16.70 -5.07
N TYR A 113 -8.34 -17.27 -5.60
CA TYR A 113 -7.04 -16.63 -5.58
C TYR A 113 -7.05 -15.34 -6.40
N HIS A 114 -6.37 -14.32 -5.92
CA HIS A 114 -6.19 -13.08 -6.66
C HIS A 114 -5.07 -13.24 -7.71
N TYR A 115 -5.34 -14.03 -8.77
CA TYR A 115 -4.37 -14.37 -9.81
C TYR A 115 -3.66 -13.15 -10.42
N GLY A 116 -4.40 -12.04 -10.60
CA GLY A 116 -3.83 -10.81 -11.13
C GLY A 116 -2.74 -10.21 -10.23
N PHE A 117 -2.93 -10.26 -8.92
CA PHE A 117 -1.93 -9.79 -7.97
C PHE A 117 -0.73 -10.73 -7.88
N LEU A 118 -0.98 -12.04 -7.80
CA LEU A 118 0.08 -13.06 -7.81
C LEU A 118 0.95 -12.95 -9.07
N ALA A 119 0.31 -12.75 -10.23
CA ALA A 119 1.02 -12.57 -11.50
C ALA A 119 1.92 -11.33 -11.48
N ARG A 120 1.45 -10.21 -10.91
CA ARG A 120 2.26 -8.99 -10.74
C ARG A 120 3.46 -9.21 -9.84
N LEU A 121 3.28 -9.93 -8.73
CA LEU A 121 4.40 -10.27 -7.83
C LEU A 121 5.48 -11.09 -8.54
N MET A 122 5.08 -11.99 -9.43
CA MET A 122 5.98 -12.90 -10.17
C MET A 122 6.50 -12.33 -11.49
N ASP A 123 6.00 -11.16 -11.93
CA ASP A 123 6.25 -10.63 -13.28
C ASP A 123 5.85 -11.65 -14.37
N ALA A 124 4.70 -12.29 -14.20
CA ALA A 124 4.21 -13.38 -15.04
C ALA A 124 2.87 -13.02 -15.70
N ASP A 125 2.47 -13.79 -16.73
CA ASP A 125 1.12 -13.69 -17.31
C ASP A 125 0.10 -14.35 -16.36
N VAL A 126 -1.03 -13.70 -16.16
CA VAL A 126 -2.14 -14.23 -15.35
C VAL A 126 -2.58 -15.62 -15.81
N ARG A 127 -2.58 -15.86 -17.14
CA ARG A 127 -2.97 -17.15 -17.72
C ARG A 127 -2.05 -18.29 -17.27
N SER A 128 -0.78 -18.01 -17.01
CA SER A 128 0.18 -19.02 -16.55
C SER A 128 -0.17 -19.54 -15.15
N LEU A 129 -0.80 -18.71 -14.32
CA LEU A 129 -1.26 -19.07 -12.98
C LEU A 129 -2.60 -19.79 -12.99
N GLN A 130 -3.38 -19.66 -14.05
CA GLN A 130 -4.68 -20.32 -14.22
C GLN A 130 -4.58 -21.72 -14.80
N THR A 131 -3.35 -22.21 -15.07
CA THR A 131 -3.14 -23.58 -15.54
C THR A 131 -3.46 -24.61 -14.44
N PRO A 132 -3.90 -25.83 -14.80
CA PRO A 132 -4.17 -26.88 -13.81
C PRO A 132 -2.98 -27.16 -12.88
N ALA A 133 -1.75 -27.10 -13.41
CA ALA A 133 -0.52 -27.30 -12.64
C ALA A 133 -0.34 -26.21 -11.58
N SER A 134 -0.43 -24.93 -11.96
CA SER A 134 -0.32 -23.81 -11.01
C SER A 134 -1.43 -23.81 -9.96
N GLN A 135 -2.66 -24.13 -10.37
CA GLN A 135 -3.77 -24.26 -9.43
C GLN A 135 -3.58 -25.43 -8.43
N ALA A 136 -3.02 -26.55 -8.88
CA ALA A 136 -2.69 -27.67 -7.99
C ALA A 136 -1.64 -27.24 -6.94
N VAL A 137 -0.62 -26.48 -7.34
CA VAL A 137 0.40 -25.93 -6.43
C VAL A 137 -0.24 -24.98 -5.40
N LEU A 138 -1.09 -24.05 -5.85
CA LEU A 138 -1.79 -23.12 -4.94
C LEU A 138 -2.69 -23.86 -3.94
N ARG A 139 -3.47 -24.82 -4.40
CA ARG A 139 -4.37 -25.59 -3.53
C ARG A 139 -3.60 -26.51 -2.57
N GLY A 140 -2.46 -27.04 -3.03
CA GLY A 140 -1.64 -27.97 -2.23
C GLY A 140 -0.73 -27.29 -1.20
N CYS A 141 -0.58 -25.96 -1.22
CA CYS A 141 0.36 -25.26 -0.34
C CYS A 141 -0.12 -25.16 1.13
N GLY A 142 -1.40 -25.38 1.42
CA GLY A 142 -1.95 -25.31 2.77
C GLY A 142 -2.06 -23.92 3.40
N LEU A 143 -1.69 -22.85 2.68
CA LEU A 143 -1.82 -21.48 3.18
C LEU A 143 -3.29 -21.02 3.12
N PRO A 144 -3.77 -20.28 4.13
CA PRO A 144 -5.10 -19.70 4.09
C PRO A 144 -5.19 -18.63 3.00
N ILE A 145 -6.38 -18.47 2.43
CA ILE A 145 -6.70 -17.41 1.50
C ILE A 145 -7.44 -16.31 2.27
N ARG A 146 -7.01 -15.06 2.12
CA ARG A 146 -7.69 -13.90 2.71
C ARG A 146 -8.01 -12.90 1.60
N GLU A 147 -9.20 -12.28 1.69
CA GLU A 147 -9.58 -11.21 0.76
C GLU A 147 -8.61 -10.05 0.87
N GLY A 148 -8.11 -9.58 -0.29
CA GLY A 148 -7.16 -8.50 -0.39
C GLY A 148 -5.93 -8.86 -1.22
N ALA A 149 -5.00 -7.90 -1.28
CA ALA A 149 -3.73 -7.98 -1.99
C ALA A 149 -2.58 -7.55 -1.07
N PRO A 150 -2.21 -8.39 -0.08
CA PRO A 150 -1.20 -8.04 0.91
C PRO A 150 0.17 -7.89 0.24
N LEU A 151 0.81 -6.75 0.46
CA LEU A 151 2.19 -6.54 0.04
C LEU A 151 3.11 -7.45 0.86
N LEU A 152 4.21 -7.94 0.24
CA LEU A 152 5.19 -8.79 0.92
C LEU A 152 6.11 -7.96 1.85
N LEU A 153 5.51 -7.08 2.62
CA LEU A 153 6.16 -6.16 3.55
C LEU A 153 5.52 -6.33 4.93
N VAL A 154 6.32 -6.72 5.90
CA VAL A 154 5.90 -6.76 7.30
C VAL A 154 6.30 -5.43 7.94
N PRO A 155 5.32 -4.66 8.46
CA PRO A 155 5.61 -3.42 9.16
C PRO A 155 6.56 -3.63 10.33
N SER A 156 7.52 -2.73 10.49
CA SER A 156 8.57 -2.80 11.53
C SER A 156 8.48 -1.68 12.56
N GLY A 157 7.71 -0.64 12.28
CA GLY A 157 7.51 0.50 13.17
C GLY A 157 6.91 0.07 14.52
N LEU A 158 7.36 0.74 15.58
CA LEU A 158 6.93 0.45 16.94
C LEU A 158 6.22 1.65 17.54
N ILE A 159 5.10 1.41 18.21
CA ILE A 159 4.44 2.37 19.09
C ILE A 159 4.55 1.83 20.52
N ASP A 160 5.21 2.57 21.38
CA ASP A 160 5.45 2.18 22.78
C ASP A 160 6.08 0.77 22.92
N GLY A 161 6.99 0.43 21.99
CA GLY A 161 7.69 -0.87 21.96
C GLY A 161 6.92 -2.03 21.36
N GLN A 162 5.68 -1.81 20.92
CA GLN A 162 4.87 -2.80 20.24
C GLN A 162 4.74 -2.46 18.74
N ARG A 163 4.68 -3.47 17.89
CA ARG A 163 4.42 -3.23 16.47
C ARG A 163 3.10 -2.49 16.31
N TRP A 164 3.10 -1.46 15.48
CA TRP A 164 1.88 -0.70 15.21
C TRP A 164 0.82 -1.51 14.44
N ARG A 165 1.28 -2.59 13.79
CA ARG A 165 0.40 -3.53 13.08
C ARG A 165 1.12 -4.87 12.87
N ASP A 166 0.40 -5.95 13.02
CA ASP A 166 0.91 -7.31 12.79
C ASP A 166 0.64 -7.78 11.36
N ASP A 167 -0.45 -7.31 10.77
CA ASP A 167 -0.83 -7.65 9.40
C ASP A 167 -0.02 -6.84 8.36
N PRO A 168 0.29 -7.42 7.19
CA PRO A 168 0.91 -6.69 6.09
C PRO A 168 -0.01 -5.58 5.59
N ILE A 169 0.57 -4.54 5.00
CA ILE A 169 -0.19 -3.46 4.37
C ILE A 169 -0.80 -4.00 3.07
N ASP A 170 -2.11 -3.81 2.88
CA ASP A 170 -2.80 -4.18 1.64
C ASP A 170 -2.60 -3.12 0.55
N GLU A 171 -2.59 -3.54 -0.72
CA GLU A 171 -2.49 -2.64 -1.88
C GLU A 171 -3.57 -1.55 -1.85
N SER A 172 -4.78 -1.88 -1.42
CA SER A 172 -5.89 -0.94 -1.32
C SER A 172 -5.69 0.17 -0.27
N GLU A 173 -4.83 -0.08 0.72
CA GLU A 173 -4.53 0.86 1.81
C GLU A 173 -3.43 1.87 1.44
N THR A 174 -2.61 1.59 0.43
CA THR A 174 -1.45 2.45 0.08
C THR A 174 -1.86 3.88 -0.28
N ARG A 175 -2.93 4.06 -1.05
CA ARG A 175 -3.43 5.38 -1.45
C ARG A 175 -3.98 6.20 -0.29
N PRO A 176 -4.86 5.66 0.59
CA PRO A 176 -5.26 6.35 1.82
C PRO A 176 -4.08 6.74 2.69
N LEU A 177 -3.14 5.81 2.94
CA LEU A 177 -1.96 6.06 3.76
C LEU A 177 -1.05 7.15 3.17
N ALA A 178 -0.85 7.16 1.84
CA ALA A 178 -0.09 8.21 1.16
C ALA A 178 -0.71 9.60 1.37
N ARG A 179 -2.03 9.72 1.34
CA ARG A 179 -2.72 10.99 1.58
C ARG A 179 -2.50 11.49 3.00
N HIS A 180 -2.47 10.59 3.98
CA HIS A 180 -2.22 10.96 5.38
C HIS A 180 -0.79 11.43 5.64
N LEU A 181 0.19 10.95 4.85
CA LEU A 181 1.58 11.43 4.94
C LEU A 181 1.80 12.80 4.30
N MET A 182 0.93 13.20 3.36
CA MET A 182 1.07 14.45 2.61
C MET A 182 0.16 15.59 3.14
N ALA A 183 -0.71 15.30 4.09
CA ALA A 183 -1.62 16.25 4.70
C ALA A 183 -1.01 16.93 5.93
#